data_be67227269ae9e36987cb238dabf9917
#
_entry.id   be67227269ae9e36987cb238dabf9917
#
_cell.length_a   1.000
_cell.length_b   1.000
_cell.length_c   1.000
_cell.angle_alpha   90.00
_cell.angle_beta   90.00
_cell.angle_gamma   90.00
#
_symmetry.space_group_name_H-M   'P 1'
#
loop_
_entity.id
_entity.type
_entity.pdbx_description
1 polymer ?
#
loop_
_entity_poly.entity_id
_entity_poly.type
_entity_poly.pdbx_seq_one_letter_code
_entity_poly.pdbx_strand_id
1 'polypeptide(L)'
;MSLVVTPPRKLEKSDDRSDFSCGAVELDEWIAKYAWQNQAANSATTYVITESSKVIGYYAIAMSAYDKTMAPKQLSKGPNQIPCILLARLAVDKRYQGEGWGVDLLRDALLRSVGLSDSIGAAAVLIHCRDEAARDFYMRHGDFVQSPVEELHLMVSMKALKAYVDS
;
A
#
# COMPACT_ATOMS: atom_id res chain seq x y z
N MET A 1 5.89 -30.34 -5.80
CA MET A 1 5.47 -29.42 -6.85
C MET A 1 5.71 -27.98 -6.37
N SER A 2 6.51 -27.24 -7.10
CA SER A 2 6.77 -25.86 -6.73
C SER A 2 5.52 -25.01 -6.98
N LEU A 3 5.18 -24.17 -6.00
CA LEU A 3 4.06 -23.24 -6.11
C LEU A 3 4.47 -22.09 -7.02
N VAL A 4 3.65 -21.79 -8.02
CA VAL A 4 3.89 -20.67 -8.92
C VAL A 4 3.10 -19.47 -8.40
N VAL A 5 3.83 -18.54 -7.77
CA VAL A 5 3.27 -17.28 -7.29
C VAL A 5 3.62 -16.19 -8.29
N THR A 6 2.60 -15.48 -8.77
CA THR A 6 2.83 -14.39 -9.72
C THR A 6 3.42 -13.17 -9.03
N PRO A 7 4.27 -12.38 -9.73
CA PRO A 7 4.65 -11.07 -9.18
C PRO A 7 3.42 -10.16 -9.12
N PRO A 8 3.48 -9.08 -8.30
CA PRO A 8 2.34 -8.17 -8.15
C PRO A 8 1.87 -7.61 -9.49
N ARG A 9 0.58 -7.70 -9.72
CA ARG A 9 -0.10 -7.18 -10.91
C ARG A 9 -1.47 -6.65 -10.55
N LYS A 10 -2.07 -5.87 -11.43
CA LYS A 10 -3.44 -5.38 -11.21
C LYS A 10 -4.41 -6.54 -11.04
N LEU A 11 -5.36 -6.35 -10.13
CA LEU A 11 -6.48 -7.26 -9.93
C LEU A 11 -7.27 -7.41 -11.23
N GLU A 12 -7.59 -8.65 -11.59
CA GLU A 12 -8.48 -8.98 -12.68
C GLU A 12 -9.81 -9.49 -12.11
N LYS A 13 -10.90 -9.25 -12.81
CA LYS A 13 -12.22 -9.65 -12.36
C LYS A 13 -12.31 -11.15 -12.08
N SER A 14 -11.59 -11.95 -12.86
CA SER A 14 -11.58 -13.43 -12.77
C SER A 14 -10.75 -13.96 -11.61
N ASP A 15 -9.97 -13.12 -10.93
CA ASP A 15 -9.17 -13.58 -9.80
C ASP A 15 -10.07 -14.08 -8.66
N ASP A 16 -9.73 -15.24 -8.11
CA ASP A 16 -10.49 -15.82 -6.99
C ASP A 16 -10.11 -15.12 -5.68
N ARG A 17 -11.06 -14.40 -5.11
CA ARG A 17 -10.91 -13.61 -3.89
C ARG A 17 -11.75 -14.14 -2.74
N SER A 18 -12.54 -15.20 -2.99
CA SER A 18 -13.55 -15.67 -2.05
C SER A 18 -12.97 -16.36 -0.81
N ASP A 19 -11.77 -16.89 -0.94
CA ASP A 19 -11.14 -17.72 0.08
C ASP A 19 -10.04 -17.00 0.86
N PHE A 20 -9.83 -15.72 0.56
CA PHE A 20 -8.77 -14.93 1.19
C PHE A 20 -9.08 -14.70 2.67
N SER A 21 -8.10 -15.02 3.53
CA SER A 21 -8.21 -14.82 4.97
C SER A 21 -6.85 -14.42 5.55
N CYS A 22 -6.74 -13.17 6.00
CA CYS A 22 -5.47 -12.65 6.52
C CYS A 22 -5.45 -12.50 8.05
N GLY A 23 -6.60 -12.71 8.71
CA GLY A 23 -6.72 -12.50 10.14
C GLY A 23 -7.43 -11.19 10.50
N ALA A 24 -7.68 -10.32 9.52
CA ALA A 24 -8.42 -9.07 9.70
C ALA A 24 -9.66 -9.12 8.82
N VAL A 25 -10.82 -9.22 9.42
CA VAL A 25 -12.11 -9.41 8.71
C VAL A 25 -12.35 -8.28 7.71
N GLU A 26 -12.07 -7.04 8.08
CA GLU A 26 -12.29 -5.88 7.22
C GLU A 26 -11.42 -5.91 5.96
N LEU A 27 -10.20 -6.44 6.04
CA LEU A 27 -9.33 -6.60 4.88
C LEU A 27 -9.77 -7.75 3.98
N ASP A 28 -10.24 -8.84 4.58
CA ASP A 28 -10.80 -9.99 3.85
C ASP A 28 -12.06 -9.61 3.10
N GLU A 29 -12.94 -8.88 3.77
CA GLU A 29 -14.19 -8.42 3.20
C GLU A 29 -13.95 -7.43 2.06
N TRP A 30 -12.99 -6.52 2.23
CA TRP A 30 -12.69 -5.52 1.21
C TRP A 30 -12.22 -6.16 -0.10
N ILE A 31 -11.27 -7.09 -0.05
CA ILE A 31 -10.77 -7.76 -1.27
C ILE A 31 -11.88 -8.58 -1.93
N ALA A 32 -12.72 -9.24 -1.14
CA ALA A 32 -13.78 -10.09 -1.68
C ALA A 32 -14.93 -9.30 -2.30
N LYS A 33 -15.32 -8.18 -1.67
CA LYS A 33 -16.56 -7.47 -2.02
C LYS A 33 -16.36 -6.11 -2.68
N TYR A 34 -15.30 -5.40 -2.38
CA TYR A 34 -15.18 -3.99 -2.77
C TYR A 34 -14.03 -3.67 -3.72
N ALA A 35 -12.97 -4.47 -3.73
CA ALA A 35 -11.77 -4.16 -4.51
C ALA A 35 -12.04 -3.96 -5.99
N TRP A 36 -12.79 -4.89 -6.60
CA TRP A 36 -13.05 -4.82 -8.03
C TRP A 36 -13.91 -3.61 -8.40
N GLN A 37 -14.98 -3.36 -7.66
CA GLN A 37 -15.85 -2.22 -7.96
C GLN A 37 -15.15 -0.87 -7.72
N ASN A 38 -14.26 -0.79 -6.74
CA ASN A 38 -13.45 0.41 -6.54
C ASN A 38 -12.49 0.63 -7.69
N GLN A 39 -11.88 -0.44 -8.20
CA GLN A 39 -10.97 -0.34 -9.35
C GLN A 39 -11.73 0.05 -10.62
N ALA A 40 -12.89 -0.56 -10.86
CA ALA A 40 -13.74 -0.22 -12.00
C ALA A 40 -14.22 1.24 -11.95
N ALA A 41 -14.42 1.78 -10.77
CA ALA A 41 -14.84 3.17 -10.56
C ALA A 41 -13.67 4.16 -10.47
N ASN A 42 -12.43 3.69 -10.61
CA ASN A 42 -11.21 4.50 -10.46
C ASN A 42 -11.08 5.16 -9.07
N SER A 43 -11.63 4.51 -8.03
CA SER A 43 -11.53 5.00 -6.65
C SER A 43 -10.29 4.47 -5.93
N ALA A 44 -9.85 3.26 -6.29
CA ALA A 44 -8.63 2.65 -5.79
C ALA A 44 -8.20 1.56 -6.75
N THR A 45 -6.89 1.37 -6.91
CA THR A 45 -6.35 0.29 -7.75
C THR A 45 -5.73 -0.75 -6.84
N THR A 46 -6.09 -2.01 -7.06
CA THR A 46 -5.59 -3.15 -6.29
C THR A 46 -4.57 -3.94 -7.09
N TYR A 47 -3.46 -4.27 -6.44
CA TYR A 47 -2.41 -5.13 -7.00
C TYR A 47 -2.35 -6.39 -6.17
N VAL A 48 -2.29 -7.53 -6.85
CA VAL A 48 -2.40 -8.84 -6.21
C VAL A 48 -1.21 -9.73 -6.55
N ILE A 49 -0.88 -10.62 -5.62
CA ILE A 49 -0.08 -11.81 -5.91
C ILE A 49 -1.02 -12.99 -5.85
N THR A 50 -0.88 -13.91 -6.81
CA THR A 50 -1.79 -15.04 -6.93
C THR A 50 -1.03 -16.35 -7.04
N GLU A 51 -1.69 -17.41 -6.59
CA GLU A 51 -1.28 -18.78 -6.82
C GLU A 51 -2.47 -19.51 -7.43
N SER A 52 -2.30 -20.03 -8.65
CA SER A 52 -3.39 -20.70 -9.38
C SER A 52 -4.67 -19.86 -9.43
N SER A 53 -4.53 -18.58 -9.75
CA SER A 53 -5.62 -17.60 -9.83
C SER A 53 -6.29 -17.24 -8.51
N LYS A 54 -5.81 -17.76 -7.38
CA LYS A 54 -6.28 -17.38 -6.06
C LYS A 54 -5.43 -16.25 -5.52
N VAL A 55 -6.06 -15.20 -5.04
CA VAL A 55 -5.35 -14.07 -4.40
C VAL A 55 -4.80 -14.55 -3.05
N ILE A 56 -3.49 -14.43 -2.88
CA ILE A 56 -2.81 -14.79 -1.63
C ILE A 56 -2.22 -13.58 -0.91
N GLY A 57 -2.17 -12.45 -1.59
CA GLY A 57 -1.76 -11.18 -0.99
C GLY A 57 -2.17 -10.04 -1.89
N TYR A 58 -2.32 -8.86 -1.32
CA TYR A 58 -2.68 -7.68 -2.10
C TYR A 58 -2.30 -6.39 -1.39
N TYR A 59 -2.22 -5.32 -2.18
CA TYR A 59 -2.25 -3.96 -1.65
C TYR A 59 -3.13 -3.10 -2.56
N ALA A 60 -3.62 -2.01 -2.01
CA ALA A 60 -4.42 -1.05 -2.76
C ALA A 60 -3.86 0.35 -2.59
N ILE A 61 -3.81 1.10 -3.70
CA ILE A 61 -3.38 2.49 -3.71
C ILE A 61 -4.49 3.38 -4.24
N ALA A 62 -4.51 4.61 -3.76
CA ALA A 62 -5.45 5.63 -4.19
C ALA A 62 -4.80 7.00 -4.09
N MET A 63 -5.40 8.00 -4.71
CA MET A 63 -4.97 9.38 -4.54
C MET A 63 -5.52 9.95 -3.25
N SER A 64 -4.71 10.76 -2.58
CA SER A 64 -5.08 11.40 -1.33
C SER A 64 -4.39 12.74 -1.19
N ALA A 65 -4.80 13.48 -0.17
CA ALA A 65 -4.14 14.72 0.23
C ALA A 65 -3.98 14.70 1.75
N TYR A 66 -2.89 15.31 2.24
CA TYR A 66 -2.63 15.37 3.66
C TYR A 66 -2.41 16.81 4.10
N ASP A 67 -3.07 17.20 5.19
CA ASP A 67 -2.93 18.55 5.73
C ASP A 67 -1.50 18.77 6.20
N LYS A 68 -0.84 19.81 5.69
CA LYS A 68 0.56 20.05 6.01
C LYS A 68 0.79 20.36 7.50
N THR A 69 -0.23 20.84 8.22
CA THR A 69 -0.11 21.09 9.67
C THR A 69 0.05 19.80 10.47
N MET A 70 -0.36 18.66 9.89
CA MET A 70 -0.22 17.33 10.51
C MET A 70 0.99 16.57 9.98
N ALA A 71 1.68 17.10 8.98
CA ALA A 71 2.78 16.41 8.30
C ALA A 71 4.09 16.56 9.08
N PRO A 72 5.01 15.58 8.91
CA PRO A 72 6.37 15.73 9.40
C PRO A 72 7.00 17.00 8.87
N LYS A 73 7.90 17.59 9.63
CA LYS A 73 8.52 18.89 9.32
C LYS A 73 9.14 18.92 7.90
N GLN A 74 9.79 17.84 7.50
CA GLN A 74 10.44 17.76 6.19
C GLN A 74 9.45 17.77 5.02
N LEU A 75 8.17 17.56 5.28
CA LEU A 75 7.10 17.57 4.25
C LEU A 75 6.17 18.78 4.38
N SER A 76 6.38 19.63 5.39
CA SER A 76 5.49 20.75 5.69
C SER A 76 5.75 22.02 4.89
N LYS A 77 6.70 22.01 3.96
CA LYS A 77 7.07 23.17 3.15
C LYS A 77 6.27 23.30 1.85
N GLY A 78 5.47 22.31 1.53
CA GLY A 78 4.67 22.29 0.32
C GLY A 78 3.33 23.01 0.45
N PRO A 79 2.38 22.71 -0.45
CA PRO A 79 1.04 23.29 -0.39
C PRO A 79 0.29 22.86 0.87
N ASN A 80 -0.79 23.58 1.20
CA ASN A 80 -1.61 23.30 2.39
C ASN A 80 -2.15 21.85 2.38
N GLN A 81 -2.52 21.36 1.22
CA GLN A 81 -2.90 19.96 1.02
C GLN A 81 -1.80 19.29 0.20
N ILE A 82 -1.05 18.41 0.85
CA ILE A 82 0.07 17.73 0.23
C ILE A 82 -0.49 16.57 -0.62
N PRO A 83 -0.25 16.58 -1.95
CA PRO A 83 -0.73 15.49 -2.80
C PRO A 83 0.04 14.20 -2.49
N CYS A 84 -0.69 13.13 -2.20
CA CYS A 84 -0.10 11.86 -1.77
C CYS A 84 -0.69 10.69 -2.55
N ILE A 85 0.13 9.64 -2.69
CA ILE A 85 -0.38 8.32 -3.02
C ILE A 85 -0.63 7.63 -1.69
N LEU A 86 -1.88 7.25 -1.44
CA LEU A 86 -2.27 6.54 -0.23
C LEU A 86 -2.10 5.04 -0.45
N LEU A 87 -1.25 4.41 0.35
CA LEU A 87 -1.24 2.95 0.48
C LEU A 87 -2.36 2.60 1.45
N ALA A 88 -3.52 2.30 0.88
CA ALA A 88 -4.75 2.18 1.65
C ALA A 88 -4.86 0.86 2.41
N ARG A 89 -4.38 -0.22 1.80
CA ARG A 89 -4.47 -1.57 2.36
C ARG A 89 -3.30 -2.41 1.91
N LEU A 90 -2.88 -3.33 2.78
CA LEU A 90 -1.87 -4.33 2.45
C LEU A 90 -2.14 -5.55 3.34
N ALA A 91 -2.26 -6.72 2.72
CA ALA A 91 -2.59 -7.94 3.44
C ALA A 91 -2.03 -9.18 2.76
N VAL A 92 -1.68 -10.18 3.57
CA VAL A 92 -1.23 -11.50 3.09
C VAL A 92 -2.09 -12.57 3.76
N ASP A 93 -2.55 -13.54 2.97
CA ASP A 93 -3.33 -14.68 3.48
C ASP A 93 -2.52 -15.42 4.55
N LYS A 94 -3.20 -15.88 5.59
CA LYS A 94 -2.58 -16.58 6.74
C LYS A 94 -1.67 -17.72 6.33
N ARG A 95 -2.05 -18.45 5.27
CA ARG A 95 -1.30 -19.61 4.79
C ARG A 95 0.07 -19.23 4.20
N TYR A 96 0.25 -17.94 3.90
CA TYR A 96 1.46 -17.41 3.24
C TYR A 96 2.21 -16.39 4.10
N GLN A 97 1.73 -16.11 5.30
CA GLN A 97 2.41 -15.18 6.22
C GLN A 97 3.73 -15.77 6.74
N GLY A 98 4.66 -14.90 7.10
CA GLY A 98 5.96 -15.31 7.62
C GLY A 98 6.99 -15.70 6.56
N GLU A 99 6.68 -15.53 5.28
CA GLU A 99 7.55 -15.89 4.17
C GLU A 99 8.12 -14.68 3.40
N GLY A 100 7.82 -13.46 3.88
CA GLY A 100 8.33 -12.22 3.26
C GLY A 100 7.43 -11.60 2.20
N TRP A 101 6.25 -12.17 1.92
CA TRP A 101 5.34 -11.63 0.90
C TRP A 101 4.84 -10.22 1.23
N GLY A 102 4.62 -9.92 2.52
CA GLY A 102 4.21 -8.58 2.94
C GLY A 102 5.25 -7.52 2.63
N VAL A 103 6.52 -7.84 2.84
CA VAL A 103 7.65 -6.96 2.52
C VAL A 103 7.75 -6.77 1.01
N ASP A 104 7.58 -7.84 0.24
CA ASP A 104 7.61 -7.76 -1.23
C ASP A 104 6.46 -6.89 -1.77
N LEU A 105 5.27 -7.00 -1.20
CA LEU A 105 4.13 -6.17 -1.56
C LEU A 105 4.40 -4.69 -1.24
N LEU A 106 4.94 -4.42 -0.06
CA LEU A 106 5.29 -3.04 0.33
C LEU A 106 6.33 -2.46 -0.64
N ARG A 107 7.37 -3.23 -0.95
CA ARG A 107 8.39 -2.79 -1.89
C ARG A 107 7.80 -2.49 -3.25
N ASP A 108 6.93 -3.36 -3.77
CA ASP A 108 6.27 -3.14 -5.06
C ASP A 108 5.42 -1.87 -5.02
N ALA A 109 4.67 -1.64 -3.94
CA ALA A 109 3.85 -0.45 -3.78
C ALA A 109 4.71 0.83 -3.81
N LEU A 110 5.84 0.84 -3.13
CA LEU A 110 6.73 2.00 -3.09
C LEU A 110 7.39 2.25 -4.44
N LEU A 111 7.88 1.22 -5.12
CA LEU A 111 8.47 1.33 -6.45
C LEU A 111 7.45 1.82 -7.48
N ARG A 112 6.24 1.28 -7.42
CA ARG A 112 5.15 1.69 -8.32
C ARG A 112 4.76 3.14 -8.08
N SER A 113 4.72 3.56 -6.82
CA SER A 113 4.41 4.95 -6.45
C SER A 113 5.46 5.92 -7.01
N VAL A 114 6.74 5.56 -6.95
CA VAL A 114 7.81 6.36 -7.58
C VAL A 114 7.56 6.49 -9.07
N GLY A 115 7.24 5.38 -9.75
CA GLY A 115 6.96 5.40 -11.19
C GLY A 115 5.76 6.27 -11.57
N LEU A 116 4.74 6.32 -10.71
CA LEU A 116 3.54 7.12 -10.95
C LEU A 116 3.72 8.59 -10.60
N SER A 117 4.62 8.91 -9.69
CA SER A 117 4.72 10.25 -9.10
C SER A 117 4.99 11.36 -10.11
N ASP A 118 5.74 11.07 -11.15
CA ASP A 118 6.08 12.08 -12.17
C ASP A 118 4.89 12.39 -13.06
N SER A 119 3.99 11.42 -13.25
CA SER A 119 2.81 11.61 -14.10
C SER A 119 1.66 12.31 -13.39
N ILE A 120 1.56 12.16 -12.07
CA ILE A 120 0.41 12.67 -11.32
C ILE A 120 0.77 13.71 -10.25
N GLY A 121 2.07 14.00 -10.07
CA GLY A 121 2.48 15.02 -9.11
C GLY A 121 2.21 14.65 -7.66
N ALA A 122 2.60 13.46 -7.23
CA ALA A 122 2.51 13.05 -5.83
C ALA A 122 3.81 13.41 -5.10
N ALA A 123 3.70 14.05 -3.94
CA ALA A 123 4.84 14.48 -3.14
C ALA A 123 5.30 13.42 -2.13
N ALA A 124 4.43 12.49 -1.77
CA ALA A 124 4.71 11.49 -0.73
C ALA A 124 3.82 10.26 -0.89
N VAL A 125 4.26 9.17 -0.27
CA VAL A 125 3.39 8.03 0.03
C VAL A 125 2.89 8.20 1.45
N LEU A 126 1.58 8.05 1.64
CA LEU A 126 0.89 8.19 2.91
C LEU A 126 0.30 6.84 3.32
N ILE A 127 0.40 6.50 4.61
CA ILE A 127 -0.24 5.31 5.16
C ILE A 127 -1.03 5.72 6.40
N HIS A 128 -2.30 5.33 6.45
CA HIS A 128 -3.10 5.36 7.68
C HIS A 128 -3.06 3.93 8.26
N CYS A 129 -2.24 3.73 9.27
CA CYS A 129 -2.08 2.40 9.86
C CYS A 129 -3.36 2.03 10.62
N ARG A 130 -3.82 0.80 10.45
CA ARG A 130 -5.03 0.33 11.12
C ARG A 130 -4.82 0.11 12.62
N ASP A 131 -3.59 -0.16 13.03
CA ASP A 131 -3.23 -0.41 14.43
C ASP A 131 -1.70 -0.27 14.61
N GLU A 132 -1.24 -0.44 15.86
CA GLU A 132 0.18 -0.33 16.19
C GLU A 132 1.02 -1.42 15.55
N ALA A 133 0.49 -2.63 15.41
CA ALA A 133 1.21 -3.73 14.78
C ALA A 133 1.50 -3.44 13.31
N ALA A 134 0.52 -2.86 12.59
CA ALA A 134 0.71 -2.43 11.21
C ALA A 134 1.76 -1.30 11.13
N ARG A 135 1.67 -0.31 12.03
CA ARG A 135 2.66 0.77 12.10
C ARG A 135 4.07 0.21 12.28
N ASP A 136 4.25 -0.71 13.22
CA ASP A 136 5.56 -1.32 13.50
C ASP A 136 6.11 -2.06 12.29
N PHE A 137 5.24 -2.75 11.54
CA PHE A 137 5.63 -3.40 10.29
C PHE A 137 6.18 -2.39 9.28
N TYR A 138 5.45 -1.30 9.04
CA TYR A 138 5.87 -0.29 8.07
C TYR A 138 7.14 0.44 8.52
N MET A 139 7.25 0.77 9.80
CA MET A 139 8.43 1.44 10.34
C MET A 139 9.67 0.56 10.27
N ARG A 140 9.50 -0.75 10.39
CA ARG A 140 10.61 -1.71 10.31
C ARG A 140 11.11 -1.89 8.86
N HIS A 141 10.21 -1.84 7.89
CA HIS A 141 10.52 -2.21 6.52
C HIS A 141 10.56 -1.03 5.53
N GLY A 142 10.42 0.18 6.00
CA GLY A 142 10.49 1.37 5.16
C GLY A 142 11.01 2.58 5.92
N ASP A 143 11.42 3.61 5.21
CA ASP A 143 11.93 4.86 5.79
C ASP A 143 10.81 5.87 6.06
N PHE A 144 9.71 5.39 6.62
CA PHE A 144 8.56 6.22 6.93
C PHE A 144 8.84 7.11 8.14
N VAL A 145 8.23 8.29 8.14
CA VAL A 145 8.25 9.24 9.26
C VAL A 145 6.83 9.36 9.79
N GLN A 146 6.69 9.27 11.10
CA GLN A 146 5.40 9.38 11.77
C GLN A 146 4.94 10.85 11.81
N SER A 147 3.63 11.07 11.62
CA SER A 147 3.03 12.38 11.85
C SER A 147 3.24 12.81 13.29
N PRO A 148 3.60 14.09 13.54
CA PRO A 148 3.72 14.59 14.91
C PRO A 148 2.38 14.73 15.65
N VAL A 149 1.26 14.61 14.92
CA VAL A 149 -0.09 14.79 15.47
C VAL A 149 -0.84 13.46 15.57
N GLU A 150 -0.71 12.63 14.53
CA GLU A 150 -1.41 11.33 14.44
C GLU A 150 -0.41 10.19 14.41
N GLU A 151 -0.29 9.47 15.51
CA GLU A 151 0.74 8.42 15.64
C GLU A 151 0.57 7.23 14.70
N LEU A 152 -0.63 7.03 14.13
CA LEU A 152 -0.88 5.95 13.18
C LEU A 152 -0.80 6.42 11.71
N HIS A 153 -0.43 7.68 11.48
CA HIS A 153 -0.20 8.20 10.13
C HIS A 153 1.29 8.26 9.83
N LEU A 154 1.69 7.62 8.74
CA LEU A 154 3.08 7.57 8.30
C LEU A 154 3.21 8.18 6.92
N MET A 155 4.33 8.83 6.65
CA MET A 155 4.65 9.40 5.35
C MET A 155 6.10 9.13 4.99
N VAL A 156 6.36 8.99 3.69
CA VAL A 156 7.71 9.04 3.15
C VAL A 156 7.67 9.94 1.92
N SER A 157 8.60 10.91 1.86
CA SER A 157 8.64 11.83 0.73
C SER A 157 9.03 11.12 -0.56
N MET A 158 8.50 11.57 -1.67
CA MET A 158 8.88 11.02 -2.98
C MET A 158 10.36 11.27 -3.26
N LYS A 159 10.88 12.40 -2.77
CA LYS A 159 12.31 12.72 -2.87
C LYS A 159 13.16 11.65 -2.18
N ALA A 160 12.79 11.24 -0.97
CA ALA A 160 13.51 10.19 -0.23
C ALA A 160 13.42 8.83 -0.94
N LEU A 161 12.23 8.49 -1.44
CA LEU A 161 12.03 7.24 -2.17
C LEU A 161 12.85 7.18 -3.46
N LYS A 162 12.87 8.27 -4.23
CA LYS A 162 13.66 8.34 -5.47
C LYS A 162 15.15 8.20 -5.19
N ALA A 163 15.65 8.83 -4.13
CA ALA A 163 17.05 8.71 -3.74
C ALA A 163 17.41 7.27 -3.37
N TYR A 164 16.52 6.57 -2.69
CA TYR A 164 16.71 5.16 -2.31
C TYR A 164 16.73 4.24 -3.53
N VAL A 165 15.82 4.46 -4.48
CA VAL A 165 15.71 3.66 -5.70
C VAL A 165 16.91 3.87 -6.61
N ASP A 166 17.43 5.09 -6.69
CA ASP A 166 18.55 5.47 -7.56
C ASP A 166 19.93 5.13 -6.97
N SER A 167 19.97 4.65 -5.74
CA SER A 167 21.23 4.31 -5.06
C SER A 167 21.75 2.90 -5.42
#